data_d99549481ec325e296ffa65b3eb72c38
#
_entry.id   d99549481ec325e296ffa65b3eb72c38
#
_cell.length_a   1.000
_cell.length_b   1.000
_cell.length_c   1.000
_cell.angle_alpha   90.00
_cell.angle_beta   90.00
_cell.angle_gamma   90.00
#
_symmetry.space_group_name_H-M   'P 1'
#
loop_
_entity.id
_entity.type
_entity.pdbx_description
1 polymer ?
#
loop_
_entity_poly.entity_id
_entity_poly.type
_entity_poly.pdbx_seq_one_letter_code
_entity_poly.pdbx_strand_id
1 'polypeptide(L)'
;VRDTSLLTEVLHLVVQPSDTEAHAFFCELGLQPIPDVPQLLCLVLDESQLRGVFCQISQRLSEAGQADSRFILTRSPLQSKALLIEFLHAQPLSSVTVPIKHQWFFQALADRAFVFKYQPIYNLASGEVLAYECLARAVQGQGQYFNGKQILDAALSTHCTHEFDELARETCINAIAQISNGQTFFINVLPNAILQGPKSLERNLQQVLALGLQPQQIVFELTEVEALIQHPDLSRLIHQIRDYGFGVAIDDLGGQVAIDHYFMALHPDVIKLDRQLVQGCSRHPVQQILLKSLLYSAHEMGILVVAEGLETAEDIAFCRDLGVDFGQGFGLAKPEVTLQQQRLDISSFCPLVNRRPAIAPLFAAKLAAFNSRQPRLTHAIS
;
A
#
# COMPACT_ATOMS: atom_id res chain seq x y z
N VAL A 1 -0.69 -17.02 -62.08
CA VAL A 1 -0.50 -15.78 -61.37
C VAL A 1 -1.66 -15.69 -60.37
N ARG A 2 -1.44 -16.11 -59.13
CA ARG A 2 -2.40 -15.92 -58.05
C ARG A 2 -2.08 -14.56 -57.43
N ASP A 3 -3.01 -13.66 -57.64
CA ASP A 3 -3.03 -12.33 -57.00
C ASP A 3 -3.35 -12.54 -55.53
N THR A 4 -2.31 -12.58 -54.70
CA THR A 4 -2.42 -12.51 -53.24
C THR A 4 -2.42 -11.03 -52.85
N SER A 5 -3.54 -10.35 -53.12
CA SER A 5 -3.84 -9.10 -52.43
C SER A 5 -3.98 -9.45 -50.93
N LEU A 6 -2.98 -9.08 -50.17
CA LEU A 6 -3.09 -8.99 -48.72
C LEU A 6 -4.23 -7.99 -48.40
N LEU A 7 -5.46 -8.50 -48.29
CA LEU A 7 -6.57 -7.81 -47.66
C LEU A 7 -6.10 -7.54 -46.23
N THR A 8 -5.59 -6.34 -46.00
CA THR A 8 -5.46 -5.82 -44.63
C THR A 8 -6.86 -5.89 -44.04
N GLU A 9 -7.07 -6.88 -43.16
CA GLU A 9 -8.36 -7.09 -42.53
C GLU A 9 -8.67 -5.85 -41.66
N VAL A 10 -9.66 -5.09 -42.12
CA VAL A 10 -10.11 -3.85 -41.49
C VAL A 10 -10.74 -4.21 -40.15
N LEU A 11 -10.24 -3.61 -39.06
CA LEU A 11 -10.74 -3.80 -37.71
C LEU A 11 -11.59 -2.59 -37.32
N HIS A 12 -12.77 -2.84 -36.76
CA HIS A 12 -13.66 -1.82 -36.22
C HIS A 12 -13.58 -1.79 -34.71
N LEU A 13 -13.22 -0.66 -34.14
CA LEU A 13 -13.44 -0.36 -32.73
C LEU A 13 -14.83 0.25 -32.61
N VAL A 14 -15.76 -0.45 -31.96
CA VAL A 14 -17.12 0.03 -31.70
C VAL A 14 -17.25 0.31 -30.22
N VAL A 15 -17.69 1.52 -29.87
CA VAL A 15 -17.79 2.03 -28.50
C VAL A 15 -19.18 2.54 -28.22
N GLN A 16 -19.73 2.20 -27.05
CA GLN A 16 -20.87 2.83 -26.44
C GLN A 16 -20.36 3.80 -25.34
N PRO A 17 -20.43 5.10 -25.52
CA PRO A 17 -20.04 6.07 -24.49
C PRO A 17 -20.94 5.97 -23.26
N SER A 18 -20.38 6.22 -22.07
CA SER A 18 -21.10 6.26 -20.80
C SER A 18 -22.04 7.46 -20.69
N ASP A 19 -21.64 8.60 -21.22
CA ASP A 19 -22.29 9.87 -21.10
C ASP A 19 -21.96 10.83 -22.26
N THR A 20 -22.43 12.06 -22.19
CA THR A 20 -22.21 13.09 -23.24
C THR A 20 -20.78 13.57 -23.31
N GLU A 21 -20.03 13.59 -22.20
CA GLU A 21 -18.63 13.98 -22.16
C GLU A 21 -17.76 12.92 -22.86
N ALA A 22 -17.97 11.65 -22.50
CA ALA A 22 -17.34 10.51 -23.16
C ALA A 22 -17.67 10.47 -24.66
N HIS A 23 -18.95 10.75 -25.04
CA HIS A 23 -19.35 10.84 -26.43
C HIS A 23 -18.57 11.90 -27.19
N ALA A 24 -18.50 13.13 -26.63
CA ALA A 24 -17.75 14.22 -27.26
C ALA A 24 -16.26 13.86 -27.41
N PHE A 25 -15.65 13.26 -26.39
CA PHE A 25 -14.27 12.79 -26.42
C PHE A 25 -14.04 11.77 -27.57
N PHE A 26 -14.91 10.77 -27.72
CA PHE A 26 -14.77 9.78 -28.79
C PHE A 26 -14.95 10.39 -30.18
N CYS A 27 -15.84 11.35 -30.34
CA CYS A 27 -15.99 12.10 -31.59
C CYS A 27 -14.72 12.91 -31.92
N GLU A 28 -14.06 13.54 -30.93
CA GLU A 28 -12.77 14.21 -31.11
C GLU A 28 -11.65 13.21 -31.49
N LEU A 29 -11.72 11.98 -30.98
CA LEU A 29 -10.79 10.92 -31.32
C LEU A 29 -11.00 10.36 -32.72
N GLY A 30 -12.08 10.78 -33.41
CA GLY A 30 -12.40 10.42 -34.78
C GLY A 30 -13.43 9.30 -34.94
N LEU A 31 -14.05 8.84 -33.84
CA LEU A 31 -15.15 7.88 -33.94
C LEU A 31 -16.38 8.54 -34.55
N GLN A 32 -17.10 7.83 -35.38
CA GLN A 32 -18.31 8.30 -36.07
C GLN A 32 -19.52 7.46 -35.61
N PRO A 33 -20.71 8.08 -35.47
CA PRO A 33 -21.93 7.34 -35.17
C PRO A 33 -22.26 6.30 -36.23
N ILE A 34 -22.73 5.12 -35.79
CA ILE A 34 -23.22 4.08 -36.71
C ILE A 34 -24.63 4.48 -37.15
N PRO A 35 -24.92 4.54 -38.48
CA PRO A 35 -26.16 5.13 -39.00
C PRO A 35 -27.45 4.58 -38.39
N ASP A 36 -27.57 3.29 -38.18
CA ASP A 36 -28.79 2.65 -37.65
C ASP A 36 -28.79 2.55 -36.11
N VAL A 37 -27.67 2.85 -35.43
CA VAL A 37 -27.52 2.76 -33.98
C VAL A 37 -26.62 3.91 -33.50
N PRO A 38 -27.16 5.15 -33.46
CA PRO A 38 -26.36 6.35 -33.19
C PRO A 38 -25.75 6.42 -31.77
N GLN A 39 -26.20 5.56 -30.87
CA GLN A 39 -25.59 5.39 -29.53
C GLN A 39 -24.23 4.68 -29.57
N LEU A 40 -23.93 3.99 -30.69
CA LEU A 40 -22.65 3.35 -30.91
C LEU A 40 -21.79 4.19 -31.84
N LEU A 41 -20.56 4.42 -31.45
CA LEU A 41 -19.54 5.08 -32.24
C LEU A 41 -18.55 4.06 -32.79
N CYS A 42 -18.07 4.27 -34.00
CA CYS A 42 -17.14 3.37 -34.66
C CYS A 42 -15.90 4.12 -35.16
N LEU A 43 -14.74 3.50 -35.01
CA LEU A 43 -13.47 3.89 -35.64
C LEU A 43 -12.91 2.70 -36.41
N VAL A 44 -12.54 2.96 -37.66
CA VAL A 44 -11.86 1.98 -38.50
C VAL A 44 -10.37 2.07 -38.25
N LEU A 45 -9.74 0.95 -37.93
CA LEU A 45 -8.34 0.88 -37.51
C LEU A 45 -7.63 -0.29 -38.22
N ASP A 46 -6.32 -0.18 -38.34
CA ASP A 46 -5.45 -1.35 -38.47
C ASP A 46 -4.92 -1.78 -37.08
N GLU A 47 -4.39 -2.99 -36.99
CA GLU A 47 -3.90 -3.53 -35.70
C GLU A 47 -2.75 -2.69 -35.12
N SER A 48 -1.97 -2.01 -35.94
CA SER A 48 -0.85 -1.18 -35.50
C SER A 48 -1.31 0.10 -34.76
N GLN A 49 -2.47 0.63 -35.14
CA GLN A 49 -3.07 1.84 -34.59
C GLN A 49 -3.78 1.60 -33.25
N LEU A 50 -4.21 0.35 -33.00
CA LEU A 50 -5.05 -0.02 -31.87
C LEU A 50 -4.45 0.41 -30.51
N ARG A 51 -3.17 0.11 -30.32
CA ARG A 51 -2.46 0.47 -29.09
C ARG A 51 -2.43 1.99 -28.87
N GLY A 52 -2.19 2.76 -29.93
CA GLY A 52 -2.14 4.23 -29.87
C GLY A 52 -3.49 4.82 -29.46
N VAL A 53 -4.59 4.29 -30.00
CA VAL A 53 -5.95 4.71 -29.64
C VAL A 53 -6.27 4.41 -28.18
N PHE A 54 -6.00 3.20 -27.70
CA PHE A 54 -6.23 2.87 -26.30
C PHE A 54 -5.32 3.63 -25.33
N CYS A 55 -4.09 3.96 -25.71
CA CYS A 55 -3.24 4.87 -24.95
C CYS A 55 -3.87 6.26 -24.81
N GLN A 56 -4.42 6.84 -25.89
CA GLN A 56 -5.09 8.13 -25.85
C GLN A 56 -6.36 8.08 -24.96
N ILE A 57 -7.15 7.02 -25.07
CA ILE A 57 -8.32 6.79 -24.21
C ILE A 57 -7.89 6.72 -22.74
N SER A 58 -6.88 5.93 -22.42
CA SER A 58 -6.35 5.75 -21.07
C SER A 58 -5.85 7.06 -20.44
N GLN A 59 -5.30 7.99 -21.24
CA GLN A 59 -4.73 9.23 -20.75
C GLN A 59 -5.73 10.37 -20.62
N ARG A 60 -6.77 10.40 -21.45
CA ARG A 60 -7.65 11.57 -21.61
C ARG A 60 -9.07 11.35 -21.09
N LEU A 61 -9.59 10.11 -21.13
CA LEU A 61 -10.93 9.79 -20.60
C LEU A 61 -10.84 9.53 -19.10
N SER A 62 -11.81 10.06 -18.34
CA SER A 62 -11.90 9.83 -16.90
C SER A 62 -12.00 8.33 -16.55
N GLU A 63 -11.56 7.93 -15.36
CA GLU A 63 -11.63 6.53 -14.92
C GLU A 63 -13.08 6.00 -14.90
N ALA A 64 -14.04 6.83 -14.47
CA ALA A 64 -15.45 6.49 -14.53
C ALA A 64 -15.91 6.31 -16.00
N GLY A 65 -15.55 7.22 -16.90
CA GLY A 65 -15.83 7.09 -18.31
C GLY A 65 -15.25 5.83 -18.94
N GLN A 66 -14.05 5.41 -18.52
CA GLN A 66 -13.44 4.15 -18.97
C GLN A 66 -14.13 2.91 -18.39
N ALA A 67 -14.60 2.97 -17.13
CA ALA A 67 -15.29 1.86 -16.48
C ALA A 67 -16.70 1.63 -17.04
N ASP A 68 -17.43 2.72 -17.34
CA ASP A 68 -18.82 2.67 -17.72
C ASP A 68 -19.04 2.62 -19.25
N SER A 69 -18.08 3.11 -20.06
CA SER A 69 -18.13 2.94 -21.52
C SER A 69 -17.80 1.50 -21.92
N ARG A 70 -18.57 0.98 -22.88
CA ARG A 70 -18.42 -0.38 -23.39
C ARG A 70 -17.81 -0.38 -24.78
N PHE A 71 -17.05 -1.42 -25.12
CA PHE A 71 -16.45 -1.58 -26.43
C PHE A 71 -16.39 -3.03 -26.91
N ILE A 72 -16.31 -3.18 -28.21
CA ILE A 72 -15.87 -4.40 -28.89
C ILE A 72 -14.87 -4.06 -29.99
N LEU A 73 -14.06 -5.05 -30.33
CA LEU A 73 -13.27 -5.09 -31.56
C LEU A 73 -13.88 -6.12 -32.50
N THR A 74 -14.29 -5.71 -33.68
CA THR A 74 -14.99 -6.59 -34.62
C THR A 74 -14.51 -6.39 -36.05
N ARG A 75 -14.64 -7.45 -36.85
CA ARG A 75 -14.50 -7.43 -38.33
C ARG A 75 -15.84 -7.57 -39.02
N SER A 76 -16.93 -7.67 -38.24
CA SER A 76 -18.29 -7.76 -38.78
C SER A 76 -18.74 -6.46 -39.44
N PRO A 77 -19.55 -6.56 -40.52
CA PRO A 77 -20.15 -5.37 -41.16
C PRO A 77 -20.97 -4.57 -40.16
N LEU A 78 -20.78 -3.24 -40.12
CA LEU A 78 -21.41 -2.32 -39.12
C LEU A 78 -22.93 -2.30 -39.20
N GLN A 79 -23.55 -2.65 -40.33
CA GLN A 79 -25.01 -2.67 -40.52
C GLN A 79 -25.61 -4.07 -40.34
N SER A 80 -24.89 -5.01 -39.73
CA SER A 80 -25.34 -6.39 -39.59
C SER A 80 -25.97 -6.67 -38.23
N LYS A 81 -26.94 -7.61 -38.20
CA LYS A 81 -27.42 -8.14 -36.91
C LYS A 81 -26.31 -8.81 -36.09
N ALA A 82 -25.26 -9.29 -36.76
CA ALA A 82 -24.11 -9.88 -36.12
C ALA A 82 -23.41 -8.90 -35.20
N LEU A 83 -23.23 -7.65 -35.60
CA LEU A 83 -22.65 -6.58 -34.75
C LEU A 83 -23.40 -6.42 -33.41
N LEU A 84 -24.73 -6.40 -33.45
CA LEU A 84 -25.55 -6.26 -32.25
C LEU A 84 -25.40 -7.48 -31.32
N ILE A 85 -25.30 -8.68 -31.88
CA ILE A 85 -25.07 -9.90 -31.11
C ILE A 85 -23.68 -9.88 -30.47
N GLU A 86 -22.66 -9.48 -31.22
CA GLU A 86 -21.30 -9.33 -30.68
C GLU A 86 -21.25 -8.27 -29.58
N PHE A 87 -21.99 -7.16 -29.74
CA PHE A 87 -22.03 -6.09 -28.75
C PHE A 87 -22.68 -6.51 -27.41
N LEU A 88 -23.48 -7.58 -27.37
CA LEU A 88 -23.97 -8.15 -26.10
C LEU A 88 -22.82 -8.65 -25.20
N HIS A 89 -21.66 -8.93 -25.78
CA HIS A 89 -20.43 -9.34 -25.08
C HIS A 89 -19.44 -8.17 -24.91
N ALA A 90 -19.90 -6.93 -25.11
CA ALA A 90 -19.04 -5.75 -24.96
C ALA A 90 -18.46 -5.65 -23.55
N GLN A 91 -17.17 -5.35 -23.51
CA GLN A 91 -16.42 -5.19 -22.27
C GLN A 91 -16.29 -3.71 -21.89
N PRO A 92 -16.10 -3.37 -20.61
CA PRO A 92 -15.74 -2.02 -20.23
C PRO A 92 -14.36 -1.65 -20.82
N LEU A 93 -14.19 -0.39 -21.18
CA LEU A 93 -12.90 0.09 -21.71
C LEU A 93 -11.77 -0.06 -20.70
N SER A 94 -12.07 0.02 -19.41
CA SER A 94 -11.12 -0.21 -18.32
C SER A 94 -10.40 -1.56 -18.42
N SER A 95 -11.04 -2.60 -19.03
CA SER A 95 -10.43 -3.91 -19.21
C SER A 95 -9.16 -3.89 -20.07
N VAL A 96 -8.98 -2.89 -20.93
CA VAL A 96 -7.79 -2.71 -21.78
C VAL A 96 -6.97 -1.48 -21.39
N THR A 97 -7.61 -0.42 -20.90
CA THR A 97 -6.90 0.82 -20.56
C THR A 97 -6.13 0.71 -19.25
N VAL A 98 -6.66 -0.03 -18.26
CA VAL A 98 -5.98 -0.27 -16.97
C VAL A 98 -4.66 -1.03 -17.17
N PRO A 99 -4.59 -2.16 -17.89
CA PRO A 99 -3.31 -2.82 -18.21
C PRO A 99 -2.32 -1.93 -18.93
N ILE A 100 -2.78 -1.08 -19.85
CA ILE A 100 -1.91 -0.14 -20.58
C ILE A 100 -1.34 0.92 -19.61
N LYS A 101 -2.19 1.54 -18.77
CA LYS A 101 -1.79 2.53 -17.78
C LYS A 101 -0.76 1.97 -16.79
N HIS A 102 -0.93 0.72 -16.40
CA HIS A 102 -0.11 0.05 -15.39
C HIS A 102 0.90 -0.94 -15.98
N GLN A 103 1.27 -0.82 -17.28
CA GLN A 103 2.26 -1.70 -17.92
C GLN A 103 3.58 -1.75 -17.14
N TRP A 104 4.01 -0.61 -16.59
CA TRP A 104 5.20 -0.52 -15.76
C TRP A 104 5.13 -1.42 -14.50
N PHE A 105 3.93 -1.55 -13.92
CA PHE A 105 3.72 -2.36 -12.72
C PHE A 105 3.84 -3.86 -13.03
N PHE A 106 3.24 -4.33 -14.13
CA PHE A 106 3.42 -5.71 -14.59
C PHE A 106 4.88 -6.02 -14.90
N GLN A 107 5.61 -5.06 -15.50
CA GLN A 107 7.04 -5.22 -15.74
C GLN A 107 7.82 -5.30 -14.42
N ALA A 108 7.50 -4.43 -13.45
CA ALA A 108 8.13 -4.45 -12.13
C ALA A 108 7.87 -5.76 -11.37
N LEU A 109 6.65 -6.33 -11.49
CA LEU A 109 6.34 -7.66 -10.95
C LEU A 109 7.18 -8.76 -11.62
N ALA A 110 7.21 -8.78 -12.97
CA ALA A 110 7.92 -9.79 -13.75
C ALA A 110 9.44 -9.77 -13.49
N ASP A 111 10.02 -8.58 -13.43
CA ASP A 111 11.46 -8.38 -13.21
C ASP A 111 11.84 -8.39 -11.73
N ARG A 112 10.88 -8.51 -10.81
CA ARG A 112 11.06 -8.38 -9.36
C ARG A 112 11.77 -7.07 -8.98
N ALA A 113 11.48 -5.98 -9.71
CA ALA A 113 12.20 -4.71 -9.68
C ALA A 113 11.68 -3.76 -8.59
N PHE A 114 11.49 -4.29 -7.38
CA PHE A 114 11.17 -3.50 -6.20
C PHE A 114 12.43 -3.26 -5.36
N VAL A 115 12.55 -2.03 -4.88
CA VAL A 115 13.60 -1.60 -3.95
C VAL A 115 12.95 -0.94 -2.75
N PHE A 116 13.71 -0.76 -1.66
CA PHE A 116 13.15 -0.20 -0.43
C PHE A 116 13.92 1.04 0.00
N LYS A 117 13.17 2.01 0.50
CA LYS A 117 13.71 3.10 1.31
C LYS A 117 13.33 2.84 2.76
N TYR A 118 14.23 3.17 3.66
CA TYR A 118 14.09 2.92 5.08
C TYR A 118 13.86 4.25 5.79
N GLN A 119 12.70 4.38 6.44
CA GLN A 119 12.40 5.57 7.24
C GLN A 119 12.63 5.24 8.70
N PRO A 120 13.50 6.00 9.41
CA PRO A 120 13.77 5.75 10.80
C PRO A 120 12.54 6.04 11.69
N ILE A 121 12.34 5.18 12.68
CA ILE A 121 11.39 5.34 13.78
C ILE A 121 12.21 5.63 15.03
N TYR A 122 12.04 6.82 15.60
CA TYR A 122 12.82 7.32 16.72
C TYR A 122 12.11 7.11 18.05
N ASN A 123 12.84 6.72 19.06
CA ASN A 123 12.38 6.84 20.43
C ASN A 123 12.33 8.32 20.82
N LEU A 124 11.14 8.84 21.14
CA LEU A 124 10.95 10.26 21.43
C LEU A 124 11.53 10.70 22.78
N ALA A 125 11.83 9.78 23.69
CA ALA A 125 12.49 10.10 24.96
C ALA A 125 14.01 10.18 24.82
N SER A 126 14.64 9.25 24.05
CA SER A 126 16.10 9.13 23.95
C SER A 126 16.67 9.75 22.67
N GLY A 127 15.89 9.91 21.63
CA GLY A 127 16.35 10.33 20.29
C GLY A 127 17.09 9.27 19.51
N GLU A 128 17.11 8.04 19.99
CA GLU A 128 17.74 6.93 19.29
C GLU A 128 16.82 6.33 18.23
N VAL A 129 17.41 5.86 17.12
CA VAL A 129 16.66 5.09 16.12
C VAL A 129 16.38 3.70 16.69
N LEU A 130 15.11 3.34 16.78
CA LEU A 130 14.69 2.04 17.30
C LEU A 130 14.47 1.03 16.18
N ALA A 131 13.83 1.47 15.11
CA ALA A 131 13.40 0.64 14.00
C ALA A 131 13.37 1.43 12.69
N TYR A 132 13.05 0.74 11.60
CA TYR A 132 12.88 1.34 10.29
C TYR A 132 11.61 0.83 9.63
N GLU A 133 10.83 1.70 9.03
CA GLU A 133 9.76 1.30 8.11
C GLU A 133 10.34 1.09 6.72
N CYS A 134 10.00 -0.04 6.11
CA CYS A 134 10.43 -0.43 4.77
C CYS A 134 9.41 0.03 3.73
N LEU A 135 9.73 1.08 3.02
CA LEU A 135 8.85 1.72 2.06
C LEU A 135 9.17 1.28 0.63
N ALA A 136 8.32 0.46 0.04
CA ALA A 136 8.49 -0.06 -1.33
C ALA A 136 8.56 1.06 -2.37
N ARG A 137 9.44 0.86 -3.36
CA ARG A 137 9.60 1.69 -4.55
C ARG A 137 9.76 0.78 -5.77
N ALA A 138 9.17 1.14 -6.90
CA ALA A 138 9.45 0.48 -8.16
C ALA A 138 10.30 1.38 -9.05
N VAL A 139 11.29 0.80 -9.72
CA VAL A 139 12.23 1.57 -10.57
C VAL A 139 11.51 2.02 -11.84
N GLN A 140 11.48 3.32 -12.08
CA GLN A 140 10.90 3.92 -13.28
C GLN A 140 11.91 4.12 -14.42
N GLY A 141 13.21 4.05 -14.10
CA GLY A 141 14.32 4.41 -14.99
C GLY A 141 14.91 5.78 -14.66
N GLN A 142 16.12 6.05 -15.14
CA GLN A 142 16.85 7.31 -14.91
C GLN A 142 16.93 7.78 -13.44
N GLY A 143 16.89 6.84 -12.50
CA GLY A 143 16.94 7.16 -11.06
C GLY A 143 15.62 7.64 -10.45
N GLN A 144 14.53 7.59 -11.20
CA GLN A 144 13.19 7.89 -10.71
C GLN A 144 12.49 6.62 -10.19
N TYR A 145 11.56 6.80 -9.24
CA TYR A 145 10.84 5.72 -8.60
C TYR A 145 9.35 6.02 -8.50
N PHE A 146 8.54 5.01 -8.76
CA PHE A 146 7.16 5.00 -8.30
C PHE A 146 7.13 4.81 -6.78
N ASN A 147 6.32 5.61 -6.09
CA ASN A 147 6.18 5.51 -4.63
C ASN A 147 5.19 4.42 -4.22
N GLY A 148 5.13 4.11 -2.91
CA GLY A 148 4.27 3.06 -2.37
C GLY A 148 2.81 3.22 -2.73
N LYS A 149 2.27 4.45 -2.68
CA LYS A 149 0.88 4.74 -3.07
C LYS A 149 0.63 4.39 -4.54
N GLN A 150 1.49 4.85 -5.46
CA GLN A 150 1.35 4.53 -6.88
C GLN A 150 1.41 3.03 -7.16
N ILE A 151 2.25 2.30 -6.42
CA ILE A 151 2.36 0.85 -6.53
C ILE A 151 1.07 0.18 -6.03
N LEU A 152 0.56 0.60 -4.87
CA LEU A 152 -0.68 0.07 -4.30
C LEU A 152 -1.88 0.36 -5.20
N ASP A 153 -2.02 1.60 -5.69
CA ASP A 153 -3.07 1.98 -6.65
C ASP A 153 -3.02 1.11 -7.92
N ALA A 154 -1.81 0.81 -8.42
CA ALA A 154 -1.63 -0.09 -9.56
C ALA A 154 -2.03 -1.53 -9.21
N ALA A 155 -1.61 -2.05 -8.05
CA ALA A 155 -1.94 -3.40 -7.60
C ALA A 155 -3.45 -3.59 -7.43
N LEU A 156 -4.15 -2.61 -6.84
CA LEU A 156 -5.60 -2.61 -6.68
C LEU A 156 -6.31 -2.55 -8.03
N SER A 157 -5.91 -1.61 -8.91
CA SER A 157 -6.54 -1.43 -10.22
C SER A 157 -6.37 -2.64 -11.15
N THR A 158 -5.27 -3.38 -11.00
CA THR A 158 -4.96 -4.56 -11.82
C THR A 158 -5.37 -5.88 -11.19
N HIS A 159 -5.96 -5.85 -9.98
CA HIS A 159 -6.29 -7.03 -9.17
C HIS A 159 -5.10 -7.96 -8.87
N CYS A 160 -3.88 -7.40 -8.81
CA CYS A 160 -2.64 -8.12 -8.51
C CYS A 160 -2.11 -7.81 -7.10
N THR A 161 -3.00 -7.55 -6.14
CA THR A 161 -2.61 -7.20 -4.77
C THR A 161 -1.91 -8.35 -4.05
N HIS A 162 -2.35 -9.59 -4.27
CA HIS A 162 -1.75 -10.76 -3.66
C HIS A 162 -0.33 -11.01 -4.18
N GLU A 163 -0.15 -11.00 -5.50
CA GLU A 163 1.15 -11.20 -6.15
C GLU A 163 2.14 -10.11 -5.76
N PHE A 164 1.67 -8.87 -5.71
CA PHE A 164 2.49 -7.73 -5.29
C PHE A 164 2.91 -7.87 -3.83
N ASP A 165 1.96 -8.09 -2.92
CA ASP A 165 2.23 -8.15 -1.48
C ASP A 165 3.20 -9.29 -1.13
N GLU A 166 3.00 -10.48 -1.70
CA GLU A 166 3.91 -11.61 -1.51
C GLU A 166 5.33 -11.31 -2.01
N LEU A 167 5.43 -10.77 -3.23
CA LEU A 167 6.72 -10.42 -3.83
C LEU A 167 7.42 -9.29 -3.07
N ALA A 168 6.68 -8.27 -2.63
CA ALA A 168 7.21 -7.14 -1.88
C ALA A 168 7.79 -7.61 -0.54
N ARG A 169 7.07 -8.44 0.20
CA ARG A 169 7.56 -9.01 1.48
C ARG A 169 8.81 -9.86 1.28
N GLU A 170 8.78 -10.78 0.32
CA GLU A 170 9.95 -11.62 0.00
C GLU A 170 11.19 -10.79 -0.34
N THR A 171 11.00 -9.79 -1.22
CA THR A 171 12.09 -8.90 -1.65
C THR A 171 12.59 -8.03 -0.50
N CYS A 172 11.68 -7.54 0.34
CA CYS A 172 12.01 -6.74 1.53
C CYS A 172 12.85 -7.54 2.52
N ILE A 173 12.44 -8.76 2.85
CA ILE A 173 13.19 -9.64 3.79
C ILE A 173 14.59 -9.93 3.24
N ASN A 174 14.75 -10.19 1.94
CA ASN A 174 16.06 -10.35 1.31
C ASN A 174 16.92 -9.09 1.44
N ALA A 175 16.33 -7.91 1.22
CA ALA A 175 17.04 -6.64 1.35
C ALA A 175 17.46 -6.37 2.80
N ILE A 176 16.58 -6.62 3.78
CA ILE A 176 16.88 -6.48 5.21
C ILE A 176 18.08 -7.37 5.61
N ALA A 177 18.13 -8.61 5.13
CA ALA A 177 19.21 -9.53 5.47
C ALA A 177 20.59 -9.02 5.05
N GLN A 178 20.67 -8.19 4.02
CA GLN A 178 21.93 -7.61 3.53
C GLN A 178 22.40 -6.40 4.33
N ILE A 179 21.48 -5.69 5.01
CA ILE A 179 21.78 -4.42 5.68
C ILE A 179 21.61 -4.47 7.20
N SER A 180 20.89 -5.49 7.71
CA SER A 180 20.55 -5.60 9.13
C SER A 180 21.79 -5.87 9.98
N ASN A 181 21.86 -5.17 11.10
CA ASN A 181 22.82 -5.40 12.17
C ASN A 181 22.10 -5.46 13.52
N GLY A 182 21.01 -6.26 13.56
CA GLY A 182 20.19 -6.45 14.76
C GLY A 182 19.03 -5.45 14.94
N GLN A 183 18.80 -4.55 13.99
CA GLN A 183 17.68 -3.60 14.03
C GLN A 183 16.34 -4.28 13.74
N THR A 184 15.26 -3.59 14.14
CA THR A 184 13.87 -3.99 13.84
C THR A 184 13.37 -3.27 12.59
N PHE A 185 12.60 -3.99 11.77
CA PHE A 185 12.06 -3.50 10.50
C PHE A 185 10.55 -3.71 10.45
N PHE A 186 9.82 -2.66 10.09
CA PHE A 186 8.40 -2.69 9.82
C PHE A 186 8.19 -2.94 8.33
N ILE A 187 7.40 -3.96 8.01
CA ILE A 187 7.07 -4.37 6.64
C ILE A 187 5.57 -4.25 6.45
N ASN A 188 5.16 -3.39 5.54
CA ASN A 188 3.75 -3.24 5.16
C ASN A 188 3.19 -4.53 4.58
N VAL A 189 1.97 -4.85 4.99
CA VAL A 189 1.25 -6.07 4.62
C VAL A 189 -0.22 -5.75 4.35
N LEU A 190 -0.72 -6.27 3.27
CA LEU A 190 -2.15 -6.26 2.97
C LEU A 190 -2.81 -7.52 3.57
N PRO A 191 -3.62 -7.41 4.64
CA PRO A 191 -4.20 -8.59 5.30
C PRO A 191 -5.00 -9.48 4.35
N ASN A 192 -5.75 -8.88 3.40
CA ASN A 192 -6.47 -9.62 2.36
C ASN A 192 -5.55 -10.50 1.50
N ALA A 193 -4.35 -10.03 1.19
CA ALA A 193 -3.40 -10.79 0.38
C ALA A 193 -2.87 -12.02 1.15
N ILE A 194 -2.62 -11.88 2.45
CA ILE A 194 -2.20 -13.02 3.29
C ILE A 194 -3.34 -14.02 3.48
N LEU A 195 -4.57 -13.55 3.70
CA LEU A 195 -5.74 -14.43 3.88
C LEU A 195 -6.00 -15.31 2.64
N GLN A 196 -5.69 -14.82 1.44
CA GLN A 196 -5.75 -15.59 0.20
C GLN A 196 -4.61 -16.62 0.06
N GLY A 197 -3.47 -16.38 0.71
CA GLY A 197 -2.29 -17.24 0.65
C GLY A 197 -1.83 -17.74 2.02
N PRO A 198 -2.56 -18.69 2.68
CA PRO A 198 -2.33 -19.06 4.07
C PRO A 198 -0.93 -19.62 4.38
N LYS A 199 -0.20 -20.08 3.34
CA LYS A 199 1.18 -20.54 3.49
C LYS A 199 2.23 -19.43 3.29
N SER A 200 1.82 -18.22 2.98
CA SER A 200 2.77 -17.13 2.69
C SER A 200 3.57 -16.73 3.94
N LEU A 201 2.94 -16.68 5.10
CA LEU A 201 3.62 -16.41 6.38
C LEU A 201 4.63 -17.49 6.77
N GLU A 202 4.29 -18.76 6.55
CA GLU A 202 5.22 -19.88 6.79
C GLU A 202 6.46 -19.75 5.89
N ARG A 203 6.27 -19.42 4.61
CA ARG A 203 7.39 -19.14 3.68
C ARG A 203 8.24 -17.96 4.15
N ASN A 204 7.61 -16.88 4.63
CA ASN A 204 8.36 -15.74 5.18
C ASN A 204 9.16 -16.13 6.41
N LEU A 205 8.62 -16.96 7.32
CA LEU A 205 9.35 -17.48 8.47
C LEU A 205 10.56 -18.30 8.03
N GLN A 206 10.38 -19.24 7.11
CA GLN A 206 11.46 -20.07 6.59
C GLN A 206 12.56 -19.21 5.93
N GLN A 207 12.16 -18.19 5.16
CA GLN A 207 13.08 -17.24 4.54
C GLN A 207 13.89 -16.46 5.58
N VAL A 208 13.23 -15.89 6.59
CA VAL A 208 13.87 -15.14 7.68
C VAL A 208 14.92 -15.99 8.36
N LEU A 209 14.57 -17.22 8.74
CA LEU A 209 15.49 -18.17 9.39
C LEU A 209 16.65 -18.59 8.48
N ALA A 210 16.37 -18.87 7.20
CA ALA A 210 17.39 -19.27 6.21
C ALA A 210 18.42 -18.15 5.95
N LEU A 211 18.01 -16.89 6.08
CA LEU A 211 18.87 -15.71 5.93
C LEU A 211 19.60 -15.33 7.22
N GLY A 212 19.42 -16.08 8.32
CA GLY A 212 20.07 -15.81 9.61
C GLY A 212 19.45 -14.63 10.39
N LEU A 213 18.28 -14.15 9.96
CA LEU A 213 17.52 -13.14 10.69
C LEU A 213 16.74 -13.80 11.82
N GLN A 214 16.34 -12.98 12.80
CA GLN A 214 15.42 -13.40 13.86
C GLN A 214 14.00 -12.90 13.56
N PRO A 215 12.94 -13.71 13.74
CA PRO A 215 11.55 -13.25 13.51
C PRO A 215 11.23 -11.96 14.27
N GLN A 216 11.76 -11.78 15.48
CA GLN A 216 11.55 -10.60 16.32
C GLN A 216 12.12 -9.30 15.73
N GLN A 217 12.99 -9.39 14.70
CA GLN A 217 13.45 -8.22 13.95
C GLN A 217 12.43 -7.72 12.92
N ILE A 218 11.37 -8.49 12.67
CA ILE A 218 10.35 -8.16 11.67
C ILE A 218 9.03 -7.87 12.38
N VAL A 219 8.47 -6.71 12.10
CA VAL A 219 7.12 -6.30 12.50
C VAL A 219 6.28 -6.19 11.24
N PHE A 220 5.24 -7.00 11.13
CA PHE A 220 4.27 -6.85 10.05
C PHE A 220 3.29 -5.74 10.39
N GLU A 221 3.25 -4.74 9.53
CA GLU A 221 2.41 -3.57 9.63
C GLU A 221 1.16 -3.78 8.78
N LEU A 222 0.03 -4.00 9.45
CA LEU A 222 -1.25 -4.27 8.80
C LEU A 222 -1.89 -2.95 8.41
N THR A 223 -2.01 -2.73 7.10
CA THR A 223 -2.70 -1.58 6.50
C THR A 223 -4.12 -1.95 6.12
N GLU A 224 -5.02 -0.97 5.98
CA GLU A 224 -6.43 -1.17 5.57
C GLU A 224 -7.22 -2.18 6.43
N VAL A 225 -6.87 -2.31 7.71
CA VAL A 225 -7.50 -3.24 8.65
C VAL A 225 -8.99 -2.95 8.84
N GLU A 226 -9.41 -1.70 8.64
CA GLU A 226 -10.80 -1.23 8.79
C GLU A 226 -11.80 -2.04 7.96
N ALA A 227 -11.44 -2.34 6.71
CA ALA A 227 -12.27 -3.13 5.82
C ALA A 227 -12.42 -4.61 6.27
N LEU A 228 -11.53 -5.07 7.15
CA LEU A 228 -11.42 -6.48 7.54
C LEU A 228 -11.69 -6.76 9.00
N ILE A 229 -11.96 -5.74 9.81
CA ILE A 229 -12.10 -5.91 11.26
C ILE A 229 -13.17 -6.93 11.67
N GLN A 230 -14.19 -7.09 10.83
CA GLN A 230 -15.24 -8.09 11.04
C GLN A 230 -14.92 -9.42 10.36
N HIS A 231 -13.78 -9.54 9.66
CA HIS A 231 -13.42 -10.78 9.00
C HIS A 231 -13.00 -11.82 10.07
N PRO A 232 -13.64 -12.99 10.12
CA PRO A 232 -13.43 -13.96 11.20
C PRO A 232 -12.00 -14.48 11.27
N ASP A 233 -11.28 -14.43 10.17
CA ASP A 233 -9.92 -14.95 10.06
C ASP A 233 -8.83 -13.92 10.42
N LEU A 234 -9.15 -12.65 10.58
CA LEU A 234 -8.16 -11.61 10.89
C LEU A 234 -7.49 -11.87 12.26
N SER A 235 -8.27 -12.15 13.29
CA SER A 235 -7.72 -12.46 14.60
C SER A 235 -6.82 -13.71 14.55
N ARG A 236 -7.24 -14.75 13.80
CA ARG A 236 -6.43 -15.95 13.60
C ARG A 236 -5.11 -15.64 12.88
N LEU A 237 -5.14 -14.77 11.86
CA LEU A 237 -3.95 -14.32 11.15
C LEU A 237 -2.96 -13.63 12.10
N ILE A 238 -3.43 -12.72 12.95
CA ILE A 238 -2.58 -12.01 13.92
C ILE A 238 -1.95 -12.99 14.91
N HIS A 239 -2.73 -13.95 15.42
CA HIS A 239 -2.19 -15.00 16.29
C HIS A 239 -1.11 -15.82 15.59
N GLN A 240 -1.33 -16.22 14.33
CA GLN A 240 -0.36 -16.97 13.54
C GLN A 240 0.95 -16.18 13.31
N ILE A 241 0.87 -14.88 13.01
CA ILE A 241 2.05 -13.99 12.88
C ILE A 241 2.87 -14.05 14.17
N ARG A 242 2.21 -13.91 15.32
CA ARG A 242 2.87 -13.94 16.62
C ARG A 242 3.43 -15.30 17.02
N ASP A 243 2.72 -16.39 16.69
CA ASP A 243 3.19 -17.75 16.96
C ASP A 243 4.49 -18.05 16.21
N TYR A 244 4.70 -17.42 15.05
CA TYR A 244 5.96 -17.46 14.32
C TYR A 244 7.05 -16.54 14.91
N GLY A 245 6.72 -15.71 15.90
CA GLY A 245 7.65 -14.82 16.59
C GLY A 245 7.79 -13.44 15.96
N PHE A 246 7.01 -13.11 14.93
CA PHE A 246 6.95 -11.78 14.34
C PHE A 246 6.18 -10.80 15.24
N GLY A 247 6.47 -9.51 15.11
CA GLY A 247 5.64 -8.44 15.68
C GLY A 247 4.48 -8.08 14.78
N VAL A 248 3.45 -7.45 15.37
CA VAL A 248 2.28 -6.93 14.66
C VAL A 248 2.08 -5.47 14.98
N ALA A 249 2.05 -4.62 13.96
CA ALA A 249 1.63 -3.23 14.06
C ALA A 249 0.32 -3.02 13.29
N ILE A 250 -0.49 -2.08 13.76
CA ILE A 250 -1.67 -1.59 13.04
C ILE A 250 -1.39 -0.16 12.60
N ASP A 251 -1.56 0.09 11.29
CA ASP A 251 -1.32 1.39 10.66
C ASP A 251 -2.60 2.24 10.57
N ASP A 252 -2.40 3.55 10.37
CA ASP A 252 -3.43 4.55 10.09
C ASP A 252 -4.56 4.65 11.14
N LEU A 253 -4.25 4.43 12.43
CA LEU A 253 -5.22 4.58 13.50
C LEU A 253 -5.51 6.07 13.79
N GLY A 254 -6.76 6.50 13.57
CA GLY A 254 -7.12 7.84 14.07
C GLY A 254 -8.27 8.59 13.46
N GLY A 255 -8.85 8.18 12.37
CA GLY A 255 -9.82 9.04 11.69
C GLY A 255 -11.29 8.76 11.99
N GLN A 256 -11.73 7.53 11.95
CA GLN A 256 -13.17 7.20 11.90
C GLN A 256 -13.58 5.93 12.64
N VAL A 257 -12.69 5.29 13.39
CA VAL A 257 -12.93 3.93 13.88
C VAL A 257 -13.10 3.87 15.39
N ALA A 258 -13.99 2.99 15.84
CA ALA A 258 -14.15 2.62 17.23
C ALA A 258 -12.89 1.88 17.72
N ILE A 259 -11.94 2.64 18.24
CA ILE A 259 -10.60 2.24 18.66
C ILE A 259 -10.65 1.08 19.66
N ASP A 260 -11.65 1.09 20.56
CA ASP A 260 -11.85 0.01 21.53
C ASP A 260 -11.93 -1.36 20.90
N HIS A 261 -12.51 -1.45 19.70
CA HIS A 261 -12.66 -2.72 18.98
C HIS A 261 -11.32 -3.26 18.46
N TYR A 262 -10.45 -2.37 17.96
CA TYR A 262 -9.11 -2.78 17.49
C TYR A 262 -8.24 -3.28 18.62
N PHE A 263 -8.21 -2.56 19.73
CA PHE A 263 -7.40 -2.94 20.87
C PHE A 263 -7.86 -4.27 21.46
N MET A 264 -9.18 -4.43 21.67
CA MET A 264 -9.74 -5.63 22.28
C MET A 264 -9.72 -6.86 21.35
N ALA A 265 -9.99 -6.67 20.04
CA ALA A 265 -10.08 -7.77 19.11
C ALA A 265 -8.72 -8.23 18.58
N LEU A 266 -7.79 -7.31 18.36
CA LEU A 266 -6.55 -7.58 17.65
C LEU A 266 -5.32 -7.63 18.56
N HIS A 267 -5.32 -6.90 19.68
CA HIS A 267 -4.19 -6.81 20.61
C HIS A 267 -2.83 -6.62 19.91
N PRO A 268 -2.63 -5.58 19.08
CA PRO A 268 -1.39 -5.39 18.37
C PRO A 268 -0.22 -5.15 19.34
N ASP A 269 1.01 -5.36 18.89
CA ASP A 269 2.20 -5.00 19.67
C ASP A 269 2.48 -3.49 19.57
N VAL A 270 2.14 -2.90 18.41
CA VAL A 270 2.34 -1.48 18.10
C VAL A 270 1.11 -0.92 17.40
N ILE A 271 0.78 0.32 17.64
CA ILE A 271 -0.14 1.12 16.84
C ILE A 271 0.58 2.34 16.27
N LYS A 272 0.23 2.72 15.02
CA LYS A 272 0.71 3.94 14.38
C LYS A 272 -0.44 4.92 14.28
N LEU A 273 -0.26 6.10 14.84
CA LEU A 273 -1.26 7.17 14.83
C LEU A 273 -1.13 7.96 13.53
N ASP A 274 -2.22 7.99 12.77
CA ASP A 274 -2.30 8.65 11.46
C ASP A 274 -1.83 10.10 11.51
N ARG A 275 -1.14 10.52 10.45
CA ARG A 275 -0.65 11.88 10.29
C ARG A 275 -1.73 12.96 10.42
N GLN A 276 -3.00 12.69 10.06
CA GLN A 276 -4.08 13.67 10.19
C GLN A 276 -4.41 13.95 11.65
N LEU A 277 -4.22 12.98 12.54
CA LEU A 277 -4.37 13.15 13.97
C LEU A 277 -3.16 13.85 14.58
N VAL A 278 -1.96 13.62 14.05
CA VAL A 278 -0.69 14.07 14.63
C VAL A 278 -0.31 15.47 14.13
N GLN A 279 -0.46 15.76 12.84
CA GLN A 279 -0.09 17.07 12.28
C GLN A 279 -0.93 18.21 12.86
N GLY A 280 -0.26 19.20 13.46
CA GLY A 280 -0.88 20.35 14.11
C GLY A 280 -1.39 20.07 15.51
N CYS A 281 -1.15 18.88 16.09
CA CYS A 281 -1.63 18.49 17.41
C CYS A 281 -1.17 19.42 18.52
N SER A 282 -0.01 20.05 18.39
CA SER A 282 0.48 21.05 19.34
C SER A 282 -0.45 22.25 19.50
N ARG A 283 -1.32 22.52 18.51
CA ARG A 283 -2.18 23.71 18.43
C ARG A 283 -3.68 23.41 18.49
N HIS A 284 -4.08 22.14 18.29
CA HIS A 284 -5.49 21.77 18.18
C HIS A 284 -6.00 20.99 19.41
N PRO A 285 -6.81 21.61 20.28
CA PRO A 285 -7.27 20.97 21.52
C PRO A 285 -7.98 19.64 21.33
N VAL A 286 -8.76 19.49 20.25
CA VAL A 286 -9.46 18.21 19.97
C VAL A 286 -8.47 17.09 19.66
N GLN A 287 -7.47 17.35 18.81
CA GLN A 287 -6.42 16.36 18.53
C GLN A 287 -5.65 16.00 19.82
N GLN A 288 -5.35 16.99 20.69
CA GLN A 288 -4.69 16.73 21.97
C GLN A 288 -5.50 15.81 22.88
N ILE A 289 -6.83 16.00 22.95
CA ILE A 289 -7.71 15.14 23.76
C ILE A 289 -7.73 13.72 23.19
N LEU A 290 -7.86 13.58 21.86
CA LEU A 290 -7.88 12.28 21.18
C LEU A 290 -6.55 11.55 21.37
N LEU A 291 -5.42 12.21 21.14
CA LEU A 291 -4.09 11.63 21.33
C LEU A 291 -3.87 11.16 22.78
N LYS A 292 -4.28 11.96 23.77
CA LYS A 292 -4.19 11.57 25.19
C LYS A 292 -5.02 10.34 25.50
N SER A 293 -6.25 10.28 24.99
CA SER A 293 -7.15 9.14 25.22
C SER A 293 -6.60 7.88 24.59
N LEU A 294 -6.14 7.97 23.33
CA LEU A 294 -5.55 6.85 22.59
C LEU A 294 -4.29 6.31 23.28
N LEU A 295 -3.37 7.20 23.61
CA LEU A 295 -2.13 6.84 24.27
C LEU A 295 -2.39 6.15 25.61
N TYR A 296 -3.31 6.72 26.42
CA TYR A 296 -3.68 6.12 27.70
C TYR A 296 -4.24 4.70 27.50
N SER A 297 -5.21 4.53 26.59
CA SER A 297 -5.81 3.22 26.32
C SER A 297 -4.78 2.20 25.82
N ALA A 298 -3.89 2.62 24.91
CA ALA A 298 -2.84 1.76 24.37
C ALA A 298 -1.87 1.30 25.49
N HIS A 299 -1.41 2.23 26.33
CA HIS A 299 -0.48 1.92 27.41
C HIS A 299 -1.09 1.01 28.48
N GLU A 300 -2.37 1.19 28.85
CA GLU A 300 -3.07 0.29 29.78
C GLU A 300 -3.12 -1.16 29.24
N MET A 301 -3.17 -1.32 27.92
CA MET A 301 -3.15 -2.63 27.27
C MET A 301 -1.74 -3.13 26.92
N GLY A 302 -0.73 -2.33 27.21
CA GLY A 302 0.66 -2.67 26.94
C GLY A 302 1.06 -2.54 25.47
N ILE A 303 0.31 -1.78 24.69
CA ILE A 303 0.55 -1.51 23.28
C ILE A 303 1.46 -0.29 23.15
N LEU A 304 2.43 -0.37 22.25
CA LEU A 304 3.36 0.72 21.94
C LEU A 304 2.77 1.66 20.89
N VAL A 305 3.12 2.94 20.97
CA VAL A 305 2.53 3.97 20.10
C VAL A 305 3.60 4.69 19.29
N VAL A 306 3.41 4.72 17.96
CA VAL A 306 4.21 5.52 17.01
C VAL A 306 3.35 6.71 16.55
N ALA A 307 3.84 7.94 16.68
CA ALA A 307 3.22 9.11 16.06
C ALA A 307 3.80 9.30 14.66
N GLU A 308 2.94 9.35 13.65
CA GLU A 308 3.33 9.54 12.26
C GLU A 308 3.19 11.00 11.80
N GLY A 309 3.89 11.33 10.69
CA GLY A 309 3.79 12.64 10.09
C GLY A 309 4.30 13.79 10.96
N LEU A 310 5.24 13.51 11.86
CA LEU A 310 5.91 14.53 12.66
C LEU A 310 6.80 15.41 11.76
N GLU A 311 6.32 16.62 11.46
CA GLU A 311 7.01 17.56 10.56
C GLU A 311 7.50 18.81 11.27
N THR A 312 6.81 19.27 12.33
CA THR A 312 7.14 20.50 13.06
C THR A 312 7.79 20.20 14.41
N ALA A 313 8.68 21.10 14.84
CA ALA A 313 9.33 20.99 16.15
C ALA A 313 8.32 21.01 17.30
N GLU A 314 7.23 21.77 17.15
CA GLU A 314 6.17 21.89 18.15
C GLU A 314 5.38 20.59 18.32
N ASP A 315 5.03 19.90 17.21
CA ASP A 315 4.31 18.64 17.26
C ASP A 315 5.21 17.51 17.81
N ILE A 316 6.50 17.50 17.43
CA ILE A 316 7.50 16.56 17.99
C ILE A 316 7.60 16.75 19.50
N ALA A 317 7.76 18.02 19.96
CA ALA A 317 7.84 18.32 21.37
C ALA A 317 6.56 17.95 22.11
N PHE A 318 5.39 18.23 21.54
CA PHE A 318 4.10 17.88 22.12
C PHE A 318 3.94 16.36 22.28
N CYS A 319 4.21 15.57 21.26
CA CYS A 319 4.12 14.10 21.30
C CYS A 319 5.11 13.51 22.32
N ARG A 320 6.35 14.00 22.34
CA ARG A 320 7.35 13.63 23.35
C ARG A 320 6.85 13.92 24.77
N ASP A 321 6.36 15.14 25.02
CA ASP A 321 5.94 15.58 26.37
C ASP A 321 4.65 14.90 26.82
N LEU A 322 3.82 14.48 25.86
CA LEU A 322 2.64 13.65 26.11
C LEU A 322 3.03 12.22 26.52
N GLY A 323 4.24 11.77 26.17
CA GLY A 323 4.73 10.43 26.48
C GLY A 323 4.47 9.41 25.37
N VAL A 324 4.31 9.85 24.11
CA VAL A 324 4.30 8.96 22.95
C VAL A 324 5.64 8.25 22.85
N ASP A 325 5.62 6.93 22.66
CA ASP A 325 6.81 6.09 22.71
C ASP A 325 7.78 6.40 21.58
N PHE A 326 7.24 6.48 20.35
CA PHE A 326 8.03 6.64 19.14
C PHE A 326 7.45 7.70 18.21
N GLY A 327 8.31 8.16 17.31
CA GLY A 327 7.92 9.11 16.28
C GLY A 327 8.58 8.86 14.94
N GLN A 328 7.83 9.18 13.90
CA GLN A 328 8.25 9.11 12.51
C GLN A 328 7.72 10.32 11.75
N GLY A 329 8.51 10.88 10.87
CA GLY A 329 8.09 12.02 10.04
C GLY A 329 9.26 12.78 9.44
N PHE A 330 8.97 13.66 8.50
CA PHE A 330 10.01 14.40 7.76
C PHE A 330 10.71 15.46 8.62
N GLY A 331 10.13 15.86 9.75
CA GLY A 331 10.79 16.71 10.74
C GLY A 331 11.86 15.96 11.54
N LEU A 332 11.81 14.63 11.58
CA LEU A 332 12.82 13.78 12.21
C LEU A 332 13.81 13.29 11.15
N ALA A 333 13.33 12.52 10.16
CA ALA A 333 14.13 12.03 9.04
C ALA A 333 13.26 11.65 7.85
N LYS A 334 13.81 11.76 6.63
CA LYS A 334 13.18 11.28 5.40
C LYS A 334 13.61 9.84 5.10
N PRO A 335 12.78 9.08 4.34
CA PRO A 335 13.16 7.74 3.88
C PRO A 335 14.38 7.77 2.96
N GLU A 336 15.40 6.96 3.26
CA GLU A 336 16.64 6.84 2.47
C GLU A 336 16.92 5.39 2.10
N VAL A 337 17.77 5.18 1.09
CA VAL A 337 18.18 3.82 0.65
C VAL A 337 19.15 3.16 1.63
N THR A 338 19.78 3.93 2.49
CA THR A 338 20.68 3.46 3.54
C THR A 338 20.10 3.73 4.91
N LEU A 339 20.46 2.88 5.89
CA LEU A 339 20.00 3.04 7.26
C LEU A 339 20.65 4.28 7.89
N GLN A 340 19.84 5.24 8.30
CA GLN A 340 20.26 6.42 9.05
C GLN A 340 20.30 6.05 10.54
N GLN A 341 21.49 6.05 11.14
CA GLN A 341 21.68 5.67 12.55
C GLN A 341 21.96 6.86 13.48
N GLN A 342 21.85 8.07 12.94
CA GLN A 342 22.13 9.28 13.70
C GLN A 342 21.11 9.45 14.83
N ARG A 343 21.60 9.56 16.05
CA ARG A 343 20.80 9.96 17.22
C ARG A 343 20.42 11.42 17.07
N LEU A 344 19.16 11.76 17.32
CA LEU A 344 18.66 13.12 17.34
C LEU A 344 18.73 13.71 18.75
N ASP A 345 19.08 14.98 18.85
CA ASP A 345 18.86 15.73 20.08
C ASP A 345 17.38 16.16 20.17
N ILE A 346 16.55 15.24 20.66
CA ILE A 346 15.11 15.49 20.82
C ILE A 346 14.83 16.64 21.79
N SER A 347 15.74 16.96 22.72
CA SER A 347 15.57 18.06 23.64
C SER A 347 15.67 19.43 22.97
N SER A 348 16.30 19.51 21.80
CA SER A 348 16.38 20.73 20.99
C SER A 348 15.07 21.14 20.34
N PHE A 349 14.11 20.21 20.22
CA PHE A 349 12.76 20.52 19.75
C PHE A 349 11.97 21.19 20.88
N CYS A 350 11.85 22.50 20.85
CA CYS A 350 11.13 23.39 21.76
C CYS A 350 11.49 23.31 23.28
N PRO A 351 11.78 24.39 23.93
CA PRO A 351 12.02 24.38 25.39
C PRO A 351 10.73 24.10 26.16
N LEU A 352 10.78 23.12 27.04
CA LEU A 352 9.68 22.71 27.91
C LEU A 352 9.26 23.81 28.88
N VAL A 353 8.03 24.24 28.80
CA VAL A 353 7.32 24.90 29.91
C VAL A 353 6.51 23.80 30.60
N ASN A 354 7.03 23.30 31.73
CA ASN A 354 6.46 22.29 32.63
C ASN A 354 6.68 20.79 32.24
N ARG A 355 7.70 20.19 32.85
CA ARG A 355 7.90 18.75 32.89
C ARG A 355 6.91 18.07 33.84
N ARG A 356 6.10 17.12 33.35
CA ARG A 356 5.59 16.02 34.18
C ARG A 356 6.50 14.80 33.95
N PRO A 357 6.77 13.93 34.95
CA PRO A 357 7.70 12.83 34.81
C PRO A 357 7.20 11.80 33.79
N ALA A 358 8.07 11.40 32.89
CA ALA A 358 7.83 10.37 31.90
C ALA A 358 7.61 9.00 32.57
N ILE A 359 6.68 8.22 32.04
CA ILE A 359 6.44 6.81 32.40
C ILE A 359 7.50 5.93 31.71
N ALA A 360 8.76 6.20 31.96
CA ALA A 360 9.89 5.58 31.26
C ALA A 360 10.35 4.18 31.72
N PRO A 361 10.03 3.64 32.92
CA PRO A 361 10.62 2.37 33.36
C PRO A 361 9.96 1.09 32.78
N LEU A 362 8.71 1.16 32.28
CA LEU A 362 8.01 -0.04 31.77
C LEU A 362 8.52 -0.48 30.39
N PHE A 363 9.15 0.39 29.67
CA PHE A 363 9.44 0.27 28.26
C PHE A 363 10.63 -0.65 27.92
N ALA A 364 11.74 -0.47 28.60
CA ALA A 364 12.93 -1.31 28.39
C ALA A 364 12.65 -2.79 28.69
N ALA A 365 11.78 -3.04 29.69
CA ALA A 365 11.34 -4.39 30.03
C ALA A 365 10.41 -5.01 28.95
N LYS A 366 9.55 -4.21 28.30
CA LYS A 366 8.64 -4.68 27.24
C LYS A 366 9.34 -4.91 25.92
N LEU A 367 10.28 -4.05 25.53
CA LEU A 367 11.11 -4.26 24.34
C LEU A 367 12.02 -5.47 24.53
N ALA A 368 12.60 -5.64 25.74
CA ALA A 368 13.36 -6.84 26.09
C ALA A 368 12.47 -8.10 26.08
N ALA A 369 11.23 -8.00 26.56
CA ALA A 369 10.25 -9.09 26.51
C ALA A 369 9.75 -9.38 25.09
N PHE A 370 9.61 -8.37 24.23
CA PHE A 370 9.34 -8.54 22.80
C PHE A 370 10.48 -9.26 22.10
N ASN A 371 11.72 -8.79 22.30
CA ASN A 371 12.93 -9.40 21.71
C ASN A 371 13.29 -10.76 22.33
N SER A 372 12.75 -11.13 23.48
CA SER A 372 12.97 -12.42 24.18
C SER A 372 11.89 -13.47 23.90
N ARG A 373 10.84 -13.16 23.12
CA ARG A 373 9.85 -14.16 22.70
C ARG A 373 10.54 -15.23 21.84
N GLN A 374 10.85 -16.37 22.42
CA GLN A 374 11.30 -17.51 21.63
C GLN A 374 10.14 -18.07 20.82
N PRO A 375 10.31 -18.34 19.52
CA PRO A 375 9.25 -18.99 18.73
C PRO A 375 8.93 -20.34 19.37
N ARG A 376 7.65 -20.62 19.61
CA ARG A 376 7.18 -21.94 20.01
C ARG A 376 7.29 -22.89 18.82
N LEU A 377 8.52 -23.32 18.51
CA LEU A 377 8.87 -24.27 17.44
C LEU A 377 8.52 -25.73 17.80
N THR A 378 7.51 -25.98 18.58
CA THR A 378 7.07 -27.36 18.87
C THR A 378 5.79 -27.65 18.09
N HIS A 379 5.91 -28.47 17.03
CA HIS A 379 4.87 -29.16 16.26
C HIS A 379 4.43 -28.62 14.89
N ALA A 380 5.36 -28.22 14.02
CA ALA A 380 4.98 -28.02 12.62
C ALA A 380 5.97 -28.63 11.59
N ILE A 381 6.83 -29.58 12.02
CA ILE A 381 7.69 -30.35 11.09
C ILE A 381 7.52 -31.83 11.44
N SER A 382 6.47 -32.44 10.89
CA SER A 382 6.38 -33.88 10.64
C SER A 382 5.43 -34.12 9.45
#